data_c9ce020b18375fce273891426e4cc7fe
#
_entry.id   c9ce020b18375fce273891426e4cc7fe
#
_cell.length_a   1.000
_cell.length_b   1.000
_cell.length_c   1.000
_cell.angle_alpha   90.00
_cell.angle_beta   90.00
_cell.angle_gamma   90.00
#
_symmetry.space_group_name_H-M   'P 1'
#
loop_
_entity.id
_entity.type
_entity.pdbx_description
1 polymer ?
#
loop_
_entity_poly.entity_id
_entity_poly.type
_entity_poly.pdbx_seq_one_letter_code
_entity_poly.pdbx_strand_id
1 'polypeptide(L)'
;MLDGVSIAWKDLFDIEGRITTAGSVVLKSNPPAKNDAALVDAGKRAGMVAIAALSMNEFAYSGIGINPHYGTPRNPHDKKLHRSPGGSSSGSAVAVACGSLPVAIGTDTGGSIRLPAAFNGIVGYKSSTGHYDMSGVFPLSRTLDSLGPLAQTVEDCVMVGRVLRGLNTSITKRDIKGMEFIVPTNIMFDGIEDAVQENFEAALKRITKAGVRIKRKTFPVFEKFFELLKTRGNVLGPEALQLHWNRVHGPDAERMDPRVVKRIKMAENMSAVDFVEVLLQRQALIAECNDEIKTAIVICPTTPHVAMDIKPLEDDMDLFFATNAKTLRNTMIGNFFDWCGLAIPSGTNEDDMPTSVLLSAPHGQDTKVLSSGLSLESIIRQNANL
;
A
#
# COMPACT_ATOMS: atom_id res chain seq x y z
N MET A 1 23.93 -12.72 -0.62
CA MET A 1 22.81 -13.54 -1.14
C MET A 1 22.07 -12.87 -2.29
N LEU A 2 21.97 -11.53 -2.27
CA LEU A 2 21.36 -10.73 -3.36
C LEU A 2 22.37 -9.90 -4.15
N ASP A 3 23.63 -10.35 -4.19
CA ASP A 3 24.72 -9.69 -4.91
C ASP A 3 24.39 -9.60 -6.40
N GLY A 4 24.51 -8.40 -6.98
CA GLY A 4 24.18 -8.12 -8.37
C GLY A 4 22.67 -8.01 -8.68
N VAL A 5 21.77 -8.26 -7.72
CA VAL A 5 20.32 -8.13 -7.95
C VAL A 5 19.94 -6.66 -8.06
N SER A 6 19.30 -6.29 -9.17
CA SER A 6 18.79 -4.94 -9.39
C SER A 6 17.61 -4.64 -8.47
N ILE A 7 17.63 -3.45 -7.85
CA ILE A 7 16.56 -2.92 -7.02
C ILE A 7 16.31 -1.46 -7.36
N ALA A 8 15.07 -1.00 -7.24
CA ALA A 8 14.75 0.41 -7.36
C ALA A 8 13.84 0.88 -6.20
N TRP A 9 13.87 2.16 -5.98
CA TRP A 9 13.30 2.81 -4.82
C TRP A 9 12.22 3.82 -5.25
N LYS A 10 11.11 3.85 -4.58
CA LYS A 10 10.16 4.97 -4.75
C LYS A 10 10.88 6.29 -4.49
N ASP A 11 10.56 7.34 -5.25
CA ASP A 11 11.25 8.65 -5.16
C ASP A 11 10.97 9.42 -3.84
N LEU A 12 10.91 8.67 -2.75
CA LEU A 12 10.88 9.14 -1.35
C LEU A 12 12.16 8.77 -0.59
N PHE A 13 12.96 7.86 -1.14
CA PHE A 13 14.18 7.40 -0.49
C PHE A 13 15.35 8.27 -0.91
N ASP A 14 16.08 8.79 0.07
CA ASP A 14 17.34 9.45 -0.17
C ASP A 14 18.35 8.46 -0.76
N ILE A 15 18.94 8.83 -1.88
CA ILE A 15 20.05 8.14 -2.52
C ILE A 15 21.17 9.18 -2.61
N GLU A 16 22.32 8.88 -2.04
CA GLU A 16 23.46 9.79 -1.99
C GLU A 16 23.78 10.38 -3.37
N GLY A 17 23.94 11.71 -3.42
CA GLY A 17 24.19 12.47 -4.63
C GLY A 17 22.97 12.74 -5.52
N ARG A 18 21.76 12.27 -5.16
CA ARG A 18 20.51 12.51 -5.89
C ARG A 18 19.57 13.42 -5.11
N ILE A 19 18.75 14.18 -5.84
CA ILE A 19 17.66 14.96 -5.25
C ILE A 19 16.46 14.05 -5.07
N THR A 20 15.94 13.94 -3.85
CA THR A 20 14.68 13.27 -3.53
C THR A 20 13.54 14.23 -3.82
N THR A 21 12.72 13.93 -4.85
CA THR A 21 11.66 14.87 -5.27
C THR A 21 10.30 14.57 -4.69
N ALA A 22 10.10 13.42 -4.09
CA ALA A 22 8.79 12.96 -3.61
C ALA A 22 7.68 13.09 -4.67
N GLY A 23 8.03 12.91 -5.95
CA GLY A 23 7.12 13.09 -7.08
C GLY A 23 6.67 14.53 -7.32
N SER A 24 7.33 15.53 -6.73
CA SER A 24 6.97 16.95 -6.80
C SER A 24 8.04 17.79 -7.49
N VAL A 25 7.62 18.72 -8.33
CA VAL A 25 8.52 19.70 -8.98
C VAL A 25 9.02 20.75 -8.00
N VAL A 26 8.34 20.98 -6.89
CA VAL A 26 8.74 22.00 -5.91
C VAL A 26 9.98 21.60 -5.12
N LEU A 27 10.32 20.31 -5.09
CA LEU A 27 11.52 19.82 -4.44
C LEU A 27 12.74 19.71 -5.38
N LYS A 28 12.59 19.97 -6.68
CA LYS A 28 13.71 19.90 -7.66
C LYS A 28 14.90 20.81 -7.33
N SER A 29 14.65 21.89 -6.60
CA SER A 29 15.69 22.85 -6.21
C SER A 29 16.37 22.50 -4.89
N ASN A 30 15.96 21.43 -4.22
CA ASN A 30 16.63 20.98 -3.02
C ASN A 30 18.06 20.48 -3.31
N PRO A 31 18.97 20.56 -2.34
CA PRO A 31 20.28 19.96 -2.50
C PRO A 31 20.16 18.43 -2.63
N PRO A 32 21.09 17.76 -3.33
CA PRO A 32 21.17 16.31 -3.33
C PRO A 32 21.33 15.74 -1.91
N ALA A 33 20.79 14.55 -1.70
CA ALA A 33 20.94 13.83 -0.45
C ALA A 33 22.43 13.60 -0.14
N LYS A 34 22.81 13.84 1.11
CA LYS A 34 24.21 13.67 1.57
C LYS A 34 24.54 12.22 1.89
N ASN A 35 23.55 11.43 2.24
CA ASN A 35 23.69 10.03 2.60
C ASN A 35 22.52 9.23 1.99
N ASP A 36 22.70 7.94 1.86
CA ASP A 36 21.61 7.03 1.53
C ASP A 36 20.59 6.91 2.68
N ALA A 37 19.35 6.67 2.34
CA ALA A 37 18.37 6.17 3.30
C ALA A 37 18.83 4.82 3.88
N ALA A 38 18.45 4.51 5.13
CA ALA A 38 18.88 3.30 5.83
C ALA A 38 18.66 2.02 5.02
N LEU A 39 17.52 1.89 4.33
CA LEU A 39 17.22 0.73 3.50
C LEU A 39 18.05 0.71 2.20
N VAL A 40 18.33 1.86 1.62
CA VAL A 40 19.18 1.97 0.42
C VAL A 40 20.60 1.49 0.75
N ASP A 41 21.14 1.96 1.86
CA ASP A 41 22.44 1.53 2.37
C ASP A 41 22.46 0.03 2.71
N ALA A 42 21.40 -0.50 3.35
CA ALA A 42 21.27 -1.93 3.62
C ALA A 42 21.27 -2.77 2.33
N GLY A 43 20.56 -2.31 1.29
CA GLY A 43 20.56 -2.95 -0.02
C GLY A 43 21.96 -2.94 -0.67
N LYS A 44 22.65 -1.81 -0.66
CA LYS A 44 24.02 -1.69 -1.17
C LYS A 44 24.99 -2.59 -0.42
N ARG A 45 24.91 -2.65 0.92
CA ARG A 45 25.74 -3.58 1.73
C ARG A 45 25.47 -5.04 1.42
N ALA A 46 24.26 -5.39 1.00
CA ALA A 46 23.92 -6.73 0.56
C ALA A 46 24.37 -7.06 -0.88
N GLY A 47 25.05 -6.14 -1.56
CA GLY A 47 25.51 -6.26 -2.94
C GLY A 47 24.44 -5.96 -4.00
N MET A 48 23.24 -5.48 -3.60
CA MET A 48 22.20 -5.11 -4.56
C MET A 48 22.57 -3.84 -5.33
N VAL A 49 22.14 -3.76 -6.59
CA VAL A 49 22.41 -2.63 -7.47
C VAL A 49 21.20 -1.71 -7.51
N ALA A 50 21.30 -0.55 -6.88
CA ALA A 50 20.27 0.49 -6.94
C ALA A 50 20.28 1.18 -8.31
N ILE A 51 19.27 0.94 -9.17
CA ILE A 51 19.29 1.38 -10.57
C ILE A 51 18.42 2.60 -10.86
N ALA A 52 17.40 2.89 -10.04
CA ALA A 52 16.49 4.00 -10.28
C ALA A 52 15.79 4.51 -9.02
N ALA A 53 15.36 5.77 -9.05
CA ALA A 53 14.25 6.30 -8.27
C ALA A 53 12.99 6.25 -9.16
N LEU A 54 11.88 5.75 -8.62
CA LEU A 54 10.68 5.39 -9.38
C LEU A 54 9.56 6.40 -9.17
N SER A 55 8.83 6.68 -10.24
CA SER A 55 7.68 7.58 -10.25
C SER A 55 6.65 7.21 -9.19
N MET A 56 5.97 8.24 -8.70
CA MET A 56 4.98 8.14 -7.64
C MET A 56 3.99 9.29 -7.69
N ASN A 57 2.87 9.22 -6.97
CA ASN A 57 2.04 10.40 -6.74
C ASN A 57 2.81 11.46 -5.97
N GLU A 58 2.55 12.73 -6.28
CA GLU A 58 3.14 13.84 -5.53
C GLU A 58 2.90 13.68 -4.03
N PHE A 59 3.99 13.74 -3.23
CA PHE A 59 4.01 13.57 -1.77
C PHE A 59 3.32 12.29 -1.25
N ALA A 60 3.24 11.25 -2.08
CA ALA A 60 2.57 9.98 -1.75
C ALA A 60 1.07 10.10 -1.43
N TYR A 61 0.40 11.22 -1.77
CA TYR A 61 -0.90 11.56 -1.22
C TYR A 61 -2.08 11.16 -2.12
N SER A 62 -2.02 10.02 -2.80
CA SER A 62 -3.15 9.42 -3.55
C SER A 62 -2.97 7.91 -3.73
N GLY A 63 -4.09 7.18 -3.83
CA GLY A 63 -4.13 5.75 -4.17
C GLY A 63 -4.27 5.46 -5.67
N ILE A 64 -4.46 6.50 -6.52
CA ILE A 64 -4.80 6.33 -7.95
C ILE A 64 -3.56 6.22 -8.84
N GLY A 65 -2.42 6.80 -8.48
CA GLY A 65 -1.19 6.72 -9.28
C GLY A 65 -0.94 7.89 -10.22
N ILE A 66 -1.84 8.86 -10.36
CA ILE A 66 -1.70 10.01 -11.26
C ILE A 66 -0.63 10.98 -10.74
N ASN A 67 0.29 11.39 -11.63
CA ASN A 67 1.25 12.46 -11.37
C ASN A 67 1.35 13.37 -12.60
N PRO A 68 0.92 14.63 -12.52
CA PRO A 68 0.94 15.55 -13.66
C PRO A 68 2.35 16.08 -13.99
N HIS A 69 3.30 15.96 -13.06
CA HIS A 69 4.63 16.58 -13.19
C HIS A 69 5.65 15.65 -13.87
N TYR A 70 5.60 14.36 -13.55
CA TYR A 70 6.55 13.35 -14.03
C TYR A 70 5.89 12.30 -14.94
N GLY A 71 4.59 12.47 -15.21
CA GLY A 71 3.78 11.52 -15.93
C GLY A 71 3.33 10.35 -15.06
N THR A 72 2.22 9.74 -15.48
CA THR A 72 1.63 8.56 -14.84
C THR A 72 2.12 7.30 -15.53
N PRO A 73 2.76 6.35 -14.82
CA PRO A 73 3.12 5.07 -15.41
C PRO A 73 1.90 4.35 -15.96
N ARG A 74 2.03 3.73 -17.12
CA ARG A 74 0.95 3.00 -17.75
C ARG A 74 0.81 1.62 -17.13
N ASN A 75 -0.41 1.24 -16.73
CA ASN A 75 -0.69 -0.13 -16.30
C ASN A 75 -0.40 -1.10 -17.46
N PRO A 76 0.43 -2.15 -17.28
CA PRO A 76 0.86 -3.02 -18.37
C PRO A 76 -0.23 -3.96 -18.91
N HIS A 77 -1.31 -4.17 -18.16
CA HIS A 77 -2.40 -5.08 -18.51
C HIS A 77 -3.36 -4.50 -19.55
N ASP A 78 -3.38 -3.18 -19.76
CA ASP A 78 -4.21 -2.58 -20.81
C ASP A 78 -3.36 -1.72 -21.75
N LYS A 79 -3.35 -2.12 -23.04
CA LYS A 79 -2.64 -1.41 -24.10
C LYS A 79 -3.50 -0.35 -24.80
N LYS A 80 -4.81 -0.38 -24.60
CA LYS A 80 -5.78 0.53 -25.26
C LYS A 80 -6.04 1.76 -24.40
N LEU A 81 -6.51 1.55 -23.18
CA LEU A 81 -6.80 2.63 -22.23
C LEU A 81 -5.59 2.91 -21.34
N HIS A 82 -5.49 4.13 -20.84
CA HIS A 82 -4.52 4.47 -19.81
C HIS A 82 -5.14 4.19 -18.44
N ARG A 83 -5.10 2.93 -18.03
CA ARG A 83 -5.63 2.53 -16.73
C ARG A 83 -4.68 2.90 -15.60
N SER A 84 -5.26 3.15 -14.43
CA SER A 84 -4.55 3.48 -13.20
C SER A 84 -3.50 2.43 -12.85
N PRO A 85 -2.24 2.82 -12.60
CA PRO A 85 -1.24 1.91 -12.06
C PRO A 85 -1.42 1.66 -10.55
N GLY A 86 -2.40 2.33 -9.92
CA GLY A 86 -2.46 2.40 -8.47
C GLY A 86 -1.34 3.26 -7.89
N GLY A 87 -1.53 3.71 -6.66
CA GLY A 87 -0.61 4.62 -5.99
C GLY A 87 -0.55 4.39 -4.48
N SER A 88 0.38 5.09 -3.89
CA SER A 88 1.30 6.08 -4.47
C SER A 88 2.60 5.49 -5.02
N SER A 89 2.92 4.20 -4.83
CA SER A 89 4.14 3.53 -5.35
C SER A 89 3.92 3.04 -6.80
N SER A 90 3.40 3.91 -7.68
CA SER A 90 2.98 3.59 -9.03
C SER A 90 4.11 3.04 -9.90
N GLY A 91 5.25 3.75 -9.96
CA GLY A 91 6.41 3.32 -10.71
C GLY A 91 7.02 2.02 -10.19
N SER A 92 7.00 1.82 -8.85
CA SER A 92 7.48 0.58 -8.23
C SER A 92 6.68 -0.64 -8.72
N ALA A 93 5.36 -0.53 -8.73
CA ALA A 93 4.52 -1.65 -9.18
C ALA A 93 4.64 -1.91 -10.69
N VAL A 94 4.59 -0.86 -11.52
CA VAL A 94 4.68 -1.02 -12.98
C VAL A 94 6.03 -1.58 -13.39
N ALA A 95 7.14 -1.13 -12.81
CA ALA A 95 8.48 -1.63 -13.14
C ALA A 95 8.62 -3.14 -12.84
N VAL A 96 8.04 -3.60 -11.73
CA VAL A 96 8.02 -5.03 -11.39
C VAL A 96 7.07 -5.80 -12.29
N ALA A 97 5.85 -5.29 -12.54
CA ALA A 97 4.87 -5.95 -13.38
C ALA A 97 5.31 -6.12 -14.84
N CYS A 98 6.06 -5.13 -15.38
CA CYS A 98 6.66 -5.21 -16.71
C CYS A 98 7.90 -6.13 -16.78
N GLY A 99 8.34 -6.73 -15.67
CA GLY A 99 9.56 -7.53 -15.63
C GLY A 99 10.86 -6.72 -15.77
N SER A 100 10.81 -5.38 -15.68
CA SER A 100 12.00 -4.53 -15.75
C SER A 100 12.88 -4.66 -14.51
N LEU A 101 12.28 -5.07 -13.39
CA LEU A 101 12.90 -5.24 -12.09
C LEU A 101 12.35 -6.48 -11.39
N PRO A 102 13.18 -7.26 -10.70
CA PRO A 102 12.68 -8.34 -9.84
C PRO A 102 11.96 -7.82 -8.60
N VAL A 103 12.38 -6.65 -8.11
CA VAL A 103 11.84 -6.05 -6.88
C VAL A 103 11.98 -4.53 -6.89
N ALA A 104 11.01 -3.86 -6.28
CA ALA A 104 11.07 -2.44 -5.96
C ALA A 104 10.57 -2.20 -4.53
N ILE A 105 11.02 -1.12 -3.91
CA ILE A 105 10.59 -0.74 -2.57
C ILE A 105 9.63 0.45 -2.65
N GLY A 106 8.54 0.34 -1.89
CA GLY A 106 7.53 1.38 -1.75
C GLY A 106 7.27 1.77 -0.30
N THR A 107 6.32 2.71 -0.13
CA THR A 107 5.77 3.12 1.17
C THR A 107 4.27 2.90 1.18
N ASP A 108 3.68 2.64 2.35
CA ASP A 108 2.25 2.40 2.51
C ASP A 108 1.74 3.12 3.75
N THR A 109 0.95 4.16 3.53
CA THR A 109 0.33 5.00 4.57
C THR A 109 -1.19 4.79 4.63
N GLY A 110 -1.80 4.43 3.49
CA GLY A 110 -3.22 4.14 3.35
C GLY A 110 -3.52 2.99 2.38
N GLY A 111 -2.46 2.36 1.82
CA GLY A 111 -2.57 1.30 0.82
C GLY A 111 -1.51 1.39 -0.28
N SER A 112 -0.56 2.31 -0.17
CA SER A 112 0.32 2.71 -1.27
C SER A 112 1.37 1.68 -1.74
N ILE A 113 1.44 0.49 -1.15
CA ILE A 113 2.11 -0.71 -1.66
C ILE A 113 1.06 -1.69 -2.19
N ARG A 114 0.01 -1.93 -1.41
CA ARG A 114 -0.99 -2.97 -1.65
C ARG A 114 -1.90 -2.64 -2.84
N LEU A 115 -2.30 -1.37 -2.99
CA LEU A 115 -3.12 -0.90 -4.12
C LEU A 115 -2.41 -1.04 -5.47
N PRO A 116 -1.18 -0.48 -5.64
CA PRO A 116 -0.48 -0.64 -6.92
C PRO A 116 -0.10 -2.10 -7.18
N ALA A 117 0.19 -2.91 -6.15
CA ALA A 117 0.39 -4.35 -6.33
C ALA A 117 -0.88 -5.04 -6.87
N ALA A 118 -2.06 -4.72 -6.30
CA ALA A 118 -3.34 -5.26 -6.73
C ALA A 118 -3.67 -4.90 -8.18
N PHE A 119 -3.48 -3.64 -8.57
CA PHE A 119 -3.80 -3.17 -9.92
C PHE A 119 -2.83 -3.65 -11.00
N ASN A 120 -1.63 -4.06 -10.63
CA ASN A 120 -0.62 -4.55 -11.58
C ASN A 120 -0.37 -6.06 -11.48
N GLY A 121 -1.19 -6.81 -10.74
CA GLY A 121 -1.10 -8.27 -10.68
C GLY A 121 0.18 -8.83 -10.06
N ILE A 122 0.79 -8.10 -9.14
CA ILE A 122 2.00 -8.49 -8.43
C ILE A 122 1.76 -8.62 -6.92
N VAL A 123 2.75 -9.11 -6.19
CA VAL A 123 2.71 -9.17 -4.72
C VAL A 123 3.18 -7.86 -4.13
N GLY A 124 2.46 -7.35 -3.13
CA GLY A 124 2.85 -6.18 -2.35
C GLY A 124 2.75 -6.47 -0.85
N TYR A 125 3.85 -6.30 -0.15
CA TYR A 125 3.90 -6.51 1.29
C TYR A 125 4.05 -5.18 2.03
N LYS A 126 3.03 -4.84 2.83
CA LYS A 126 3.06 -3.76 3.81
C LYS A 126 3.46 -4.32 5.17
N SER A 127 4.57 -3.86 5.73
CA SER A 127 4.99 -4.25 7.07
C SER A 127 4.18 -3.57 8.18
N SER A 128 4.31 -4.05 9.40
CA SER A 128 3.96 -3.29 10.61
C SER A 128 4.74 -1.97 10.66
N THR A 129 4.19 -0.92 11.28
CA THR A 129 4.96 0.31 11.53
C THR A 129 6.20 0.01 12.38
N GLY A 130 7.29 0.73 12.14
CA GLY A 130 8.56 0.49 12.83
C GLY A 130 9.30 -0.81 12.48
N HIS A 131 8.75 -1.62 11.54
CA HIS A 131 9.40 -2.87 11.12
C HIS A 131 10.69 -2.64 10.30
N TYR A 132 10.75 -1.54 9.57
CA TYR A 132 11.92 -1.04 8.84
C TYR A 132 12.34 0.33 9.36
N ASP A 133 13.63 0.62 9.27
CA ASP A 133 14.17 1.95 9.57
C ASP A 133 13.72 2.97 8.51
N MET A 134 13.07 4.04 8.95
CA MET A 134 12.54 5.11 8.12
C MET A 134 13.55 6.27 7.88
N SER A 135 14.78 6.16 8.38
CA SER A 135 15.80 7.20 8.23
C SER A 135 16.11 7.45 6.76
N GLY A 136 16.06 8.70 6.32
CA GLY A 136 16.28 9.10 4.93
C GLY A 136 15.07 8.83 4.00
N VAL A 137 13.89 8.58 4.55
CA VAL A 137 12.64 8.46 3.78
C VAL A 137 11.78 9.70 3.97
N PHE A 138 11.40 10.37 2.89
CA PHE A 138 10.51 11.53 2.95
C PHE A 138 9.13 11.08 3.47
N PRO A 139 8.64 11.64 4.58
CA PRO A 139 7.41 11.16 5.22
C PRO A 139 6.15 11.70 4.55
N LEU A 140 5.04 10.97 4.73
CA LEU A 140 3.68 11.47 4.55
C LEU A 140 2.95 11.56 5.90
N SER A 141 3.05 10.52 6.72
CA SER A 141 2.48 10.46 8.06
C SER A 141 3.42 9.65 8.96
N ARG A 142 3.99 10.31 9.97
CA ARG A 142 4.92 9.64 10.91
C ARG A 142 4.26 8.52 11.69
N THR A 143 2.94 8.63 11.93
CA THR A 143 2.16 7.64 12.67
C THR A 143 1.77 6.42 11.82
N LEU A 144 1.57 6.59 10.51
CA LEU A 144 0.97 5.56 9.66
C LEU A 144 1.92 5.00 8.61
N ASP A 145 3.04 5.68 8.32
CA ASP A 145 3.97 5.24 7.29
C ASP A 145 4.60 3.90 7.60
N SER A 146 4.62 3.04 6.61
CA SER A 146 5.33 1.77 6.63
C SER A 146 6.00 1.53 5.28
N LEU A 147 6.97 0.64 5.26
CA LEU A 147 7.75 0.29 4.08
C LEU A 147 7.52 -1.16 3.69
N GLY A 148 7.85 -1.51 2.46
CA GLY A 148 7.90 -2.89 2.05
C GLY A 148 8.16 -3.08 0.56
N PRO A 149 8.49 -4.32 0.18
CA PRO A 149 8.75 -4.70 -1.20
C PRO A 149 7.46 -4.93 -2.00
N LEU A 150 7.59 -4.64 -3.31
CA LEU A 150 6.73 -5.10 -4.39
C LEU A 150 7.58 -6.05 -5.25
N ALA A 151 7.08 -7.26 -5.50
CA ALA A 151 7.78 -8.29 -6.24
C ALA A 151 6.80 -9.22 -6.97
N GLN A 152 7.31 -10.13 -7.81
CA GLN A 152 6.46 -11.08 -8.52
C GLN A 152 5.90 -12.16 -7.59
N THR A 153 6.63 -12.52 -6.53
CA THR A 153 6.27 -13.62 -5.61
C THR A 153 6.36 -13.20 -4.14
N VAL A 154 5.65 -13.94 -3.29
CA VAL A 154 5.78 -13.78 -1.83
C VAL A 154 7.18 -14.14 -1.36
N GLU A 155 7.82 -15.12 -2.01
CA GLU A 155 9.18 -15.55 -1.68
C GLU A 155 10.19 -14.42 -1.92
N ASP A 156 10.09 -13.69 -3.02
CA ASP A 156 10.94 -12.53 -3.31
C ASP A 156 10.73 -11.43 -2.26
N CYS A 157 9.48 -11.15 -1.87
CA CYS A 157 9.19 -10.19 -0.81
C CYS A 157 9.83 -10.59 0.53
N VAL A 158 9.76 -11.88 0.88
CA VAL A 158 10.38 -12.42 2.10
C VAL A 158 11.90 -12.30 2.03
N MET A 159 12.49 -12.69 0.91
CA MET A 159 13.94 -12.69 0.72
C MET A 159 14.53 -11.28 0.82
N VAL A 160 13.94 -10.34 0.08
CA VAL A 160 14.40 -8.94 0.08
C VAL A 160 14.15 -8.29 1.45
N GLY A 161 12.95 -8.48 2.02
CA GLY A 161 12.61 -7.92 3.32
C GLY A 161 13.56 -8.37 4.43
N ARG A 162 13.98 -9.65 4.41
CA ARG A 162 14.99 -10.19 5.33
C ARG A 162 16.35 -9.50 5.17
N VAL A 163 16.80 -9.38 3.93
CA VAL A 163 18.10 -8.76 3.61
C VAL A 163 18.14 -7.31 4.04
N LEU A 164 17.10 -6.54 3.72
CA LEU A 164 17.02 -5.11 4.08
C LEU A 164 16.96 -4.88 5.60
N ARG A 165 16.54 -5.88 6.36
CA ARG A 165 16.55 -5.83 7.84
C ARG A 165 17.83 -6.42 8.46
N GLY A 166 18.76 -6.91 7.67
CA GLY A 166 19.98 -7.56 8.17
C GLY A 166 19.71 -8.85 8.97
N LEU A 167 18.61 -9.55 8.68
CA LEU A 167 18.23 -10.76 9.44
C LEU A 167 18.85 -12.02 8.83
N ASN A 168 19.36 -12.89 9.69
CA ASN A 168 19.91 -14.20 9.30
C ASN A 168 18.86 -15.31 9.25
N THR A 169 17.72 -15.13 9.92
CA THR A 169 16.62 -16.11 9.95
C THR A 169 15.74 -16.00 8.72
N SER A 170 15.38 -17.11 8.11
CA SER A 170 14.42 -17.14 6.99
C SER A 170 12.99 -17.39 7.50
N ILE A 171 12.04 -16.74 6.85
CA ILE A 171 10.61 -17.06 7.01
C ILE A 171 10.32 -18.22 6.06
N THR A 172 9.74 -19.29 6.58
CA THR A 172 9.39 -20.50 5.81
C THR A 172 7.89 -20.69 5.72
N LYS A 173 7.45 -21.53 4.80
CA LYS A 173 6.06 -21.97 4.71
C LYS A 173 5.60 -22.53 6.05
N ARG A 174 4.37 -22.22 6.44
CA ARG A 174 3.76 -22.78 7.65
C ARG A 174 2.66 -23.76 7.28
N ASP A 175 2.31 -24.65 8.19
CA ASP A 175 1.11 -25.46 8.06
C ASP A 175 -0.11 -24.56 8.20
N ILE A 176 -0.97 -24.59 7.18
CA ILE A 176 -2.21 -23.80 7.11
C ILE A 176 -3.45 -24.59 7.54
N LYS A 177 -3.34 -25.90 7.74
CA LYS A 177 -4.46 -26.75 8.13
C LYS A 177 -5.00 -26.35 9.51
N GLY A 178 -6.30 -26.12 9.57
CA GLY A 178 -6.99 -25.71 10.80
C GLY A 178 -6.77 -24.26 11.21
N MET A 179 -5.94 -23.46 10.49
CA MET A 179 -5.87 -22.04 10.74
C MET A 179 -7.23 -21.37 10.51
N GLU A 180 -7.53 -20.37 11.32
CA GLU A 180 -8.75 -19.57 11.15
C GLU A 180 -8.43 -18.28 10.37
N PHE A 181 -9.19 -18.06 9.30
CA PHE A 181 -9.21 -16.81 8.55
C PHE A 181 -10.58 -16.17 8.68
N ILE A 182 -10.63 -14.87 8.94
CA ILE A 182 -11.86 -14.12 9.09
C ILE A 182 -12.08 -13.24 7.86
N VAL A 183 -13.26 -13.40 7.25
CA VAL A 183 -13.76 -12.52 6.18
C VAL A 183 -14.69 -11.50 6.85
N PRO A 184 -14.36 -10.21 6.86
CA PRO A 184 -15.28 -9.16 7.28
C PRO A 184 -16.53 -9.16 6.40
N THR A 185 -17.72 -8.97 6.97
CA THR A 185 -18.98 -8.97 6.21
C THR A 185 -19.54 -7.56 5.98
N ASN A 186 -18.96 -6.56 6.60
CA ASN A 186 -19.35 -5.15 6.48
C ASN A 186 -18.25 -4.32 5.82
N ILE A 187 -18.62 -3.20 5.21
CA ILE A 187 -17.77 -2.15 4.64
C ILE A 187 -16.87 -2.63 3.48
N MET A 188 -16.04 -3.64 3.68
CA MET A 188 -15.03 -4.05 2.70
C MET A 188 -15.60 -4.57 1.38
N PHE A 189 -16.88 -4.93 1.37
CA PHE A 189 -17.60 -5.43 0.17
C PHE A 189 -18.63 -4.45 -0.40
N ASP A 190 -18.79 -3.26 0.20
CA ASP A 190 -19.77 -2.28 -0.27
C ASP A 190 -19.41 -1.79 -1.67
N GLY A 191 -20.33 -1.95 -2.64
CA GLY A 191 -20.12 -1.56 -4.02
C GLY A 191 -18.91 -2.22 -4.69
N ILE A 192 -18.63 -3.47 -4.31
CA ILE A 192 -17.59 -4.31 -4.95
C ILE A 192 -18.03 -4.65 -6.38
N GLU A 193 -17.09 -4.71 -7.30
CA GLU A 193 -17.30 -5.21 -8.67
C GLU A 193 -17.45 -6.73 -8.68
N ASP A 194 -18.34 -7.25 -9.54
CA ASP A 194 -18.67 -8.68 -9.63
C ASP A 194 -17.43 -9.55 -9.83
N ALA A 195 -16.55 -9.17 -10.76
CA ALA A 195 -15.33 -9.91 -11.04
C ALA A 195 -14.37 -9.98 -9.82
N VAL A 196 -14.30 -8.92 -9.02
CA VAL A 196 -13.49 -8.91 -7.78
C VAL A 196 -14.10 -9.86 -6.75
N GLN A 197 -15.43 -9.82 -6.60
CA GLN A 197 -16.15 -10.70 -5.68
C GLN A 197 -16.03 -12.17 -6.10
N GLU A 198 -16.24 -12.48 -7.39
CA GLU A 198 -16.16 -13.84 -7.91
C GLU A 198 -14.78 -14.44 -7.74
N ASN A 199 -13.72 -13.71 -8.10
CA ASN A 199 -12.34 -14.14 -7.93
C ASN A 199 -11.97 -14.34 -6.46
N PHE A 200 -12.47 -13.46 -5.58
CA PHE A 200 -12.28 -13.60 -4.13
C PHE A 200 -12.94 -14.86 -3.60
N GLU A 201 -14.21 -15.12 -3.94
CA GLU A 201 -14.92 -16.33 -3.50
C GLU A 201 -14.30 -17.60 -4.07
N ALA A 202 -13.81 -17.57 -5.30
CA ALA A 202 -13.08 -18.68 -5.90
C ALA A 202 -11.77 -18.96 -5.13
N ALA A 203 -11.03 -17.91 -4.75
CA ALA A 203 -9.84 -18.06 -3.92
C ALA A 203 -10.18 -18.63 -2.54
N LEU A 204 -11.24 -18.17 -1.89
CA LEU A 204 -11.70 -18.71 -0.60
C LEU A 204 -12.04 -20.20 -0.69
N LYS A 205 -12.73 -20.64 -1.76
CA LYS A 205 -13.02 -22.06 -1.98
C LYS A 205 -11.74 -22.89 -2.07
N ARG A 206 -10.73 -22.42 -2.79
CA ARG A 206 -9.43 -23.11 -2.89
C ARG A 206 -8.69 -23.17 -1.55
N ILE A 207 -8.67 -22.06 -0.83
CA ILE A 207 -8.05 -21.95 0.51
C ILE A 207 -8.74 -22.90 1.51
N THR A 208 -10.07 -22.96 1.49
CA THR A 208 -10.85 -23.89 2.33
C THR A 208 -10.54 -25.35 1.99
N LYS A 209 -10.45 -25.68 0.69
CA LYS A 209 -10.07 -27.05 0.27
C LYS A 209 -8.67 -27.43 0.72
N ALA A 210 -7.77 -26.46 0.88
CA ALA A 210 -6.42 -26.67 1.43
C ALA A 210 -6.40 -26.84 2.97
N GLY A 211 -7.56 -26.72 3.64
CA GLY A 211 -7.70 -27.02 5.06
C GLY A 211 -7.79 -25.80 5.98
N VAL A 212 -7.84 -24.58 5.45
CA VAL A 212 -8.09 -23.36 6.24
C VAL A 212 -9.56 -23.26 6.61
N ARG A 213 -9.83 -22.85 7.83
CA ARG A 213 -11.20 -22.56 8.30
C ARG A 213 -11.57 -21.11 8.04
N ILE A 214 -12.58 -20.87 7.21
CA ILE A 214 -13.07 -19.52 6.91
C ILE A 214 -14.25 -19.22 7.83
N LYS A 215 -14.17 -18.09 8.55
CA LYS A 215 -15.25 -17.54 9.36
C LYS A 215 -15.65 -16.19 8.79
N ARG A 216 -16.92 -16.00 8.53
CA ARG A 216 -17.48 -14.68 8.16
C ARG A 216 -17.94 -13.98 9.43
N LYS A 217 -17.56 -12.72 9.60
CA LYS A 217 -17.83 -11.95 10.82
C LYS A 217 -18.01 -10.47 10.50
N THR A 218 -19.01 -9.86 11.11
CA THR A 218 -19.17 -8.40 11.13
C THR A 218 -18.21 -7.80 12.17
N PHE A 219 -17.56 -6.69 11.81
CA PHE A 219 -16.67 -5.94 12.69
C PHE A 219 -17.26 -4.56 12.97
N PRO A 220 -18.04 -4.38 14.08
CA PRO A 220 -18.60 -3.07 14.43
C PRO A 220 -17.54 -1.99 14.63
N VAL A 221 -16.33 -2.38 14.95
CA VAL A 221 -15.18 -1.47 15.10
C VAL A 221 -14.84 -0.74 13.78
N PHE A 222 -15.19 -1.30 12.60
CA PHE A 222 -14.98 -0.61 11.32
C PHE A 222 -16.00 0.53 11.13
N GLU A 223 -17.26 0.35 11.53
CA GLU A 223 -18.23 1.44 11.51
C GLU A 223 -17.81 2.58 12.46
N LYS A 224 -17.34 2.24 13.66
CA LYS A 224 -16.78 3.23 14.61
C LYS A 224 -15.62 4.01 14.01
N PHE A 225 -14.73 3.33 13.29
CA PHE A 225 -13.63 3.98 12.57
C PHE A 225 -14.12 4.97 11.50
N PHE A 226 -15.06 4.57 10.64
CA PHE A 226 -15.58 5.45 9.60
C PHE A 226 -16.41 6.61 10.17
N GLU A 227 -17.12 6.40 11.28
CA GLU A 227 -17.80 7.48 11.99
C GLU A 227 -16.80 8.47 12.61
N LEU A 228 -15.69 7.97 13.18
CA LEU A 228 -14.60 8.82 13.67
C LEU A 228 -14.00 9.67 12.55
N LEU A 229 -13.71 9.07 11.38
CA LEU A 229 -13.24 9.80 10.20
C LEU A 229 -14.19 10.92 9.78
N LYS A 230 -15.48 10.65 9.79
CA LYS A 230 -16.53 11.59 9.37
C LYS A 230 -16.70 12.74 10.36
N THR A 231 -16.64 12.47 11.65
CA THR A 231 -16.99 13.42 12.70
C THR A 231 -15.81 14.22 13.23
N ARG A 232 -14.61 13.61 13.24
CA ARG A 232 -13.39 14.19 13.84
C ARG A 232 -12.24 14.35 12.84
N GLY A 233 -12.27 13.63 11.72
CA GLY A 233 -11.18 13.58 10.75
C GLY A 233 -10.24 12.38 10.97
N ASN A 234 -8.98 12.51 10.55
CA ASN A 234 -8.02 11.40 10.56
C ASN A 234 -6.63 11.85 11.03
N VAL A 235 -5.74 10.89 11.28
CA VAL A 235 -4.35 11.16 11.69
C VAL A 235 -3.52 11.72 10.55
N LEU A 236 -3.74 11.21 9.33
CA LEU A 236 -2.93 11.53 8.14
C LEU A 236 -2.99 13.00 7.74
N GLY A 237 -4.19 13.60 7.74
CA GLY A 237 -4.41 14.96 7.28
C GLY A 237 -3.57 16.00 8.03
N PRO A 238 -3.68 16.10 9.38
CA PRO A 238 -2.88 17.04 10.16
C PRO A 238 -1.38 16.82 10.07
N GLU A 239 -0.92 15.56 10.00
CA GLU A 239 0.51 15.25 9.83
C GLU A 239 1.02 15.71 8.46
N ALA A 240 0.27 15.46 7.38
CA ALA A 240 0.59 15.96 6.05
C ALA A 240 0.53 17.50 5.99
N LEU A 241 -0.47 18.13 6.61
CA LEU A 241 -0.58 19.58 6.67
C LEU A 241 0.61 20.20 7.40
N GLN A 242 1.03 19.63 8.53
CA GLN A 242 2.21 20.10 9.28
C GLN A 242 3.48 20.04 8.40
N LEU A 243 3.67 18.96 7.66
CA LEU A 243 4.84 18.78 6.77
C LEU A 243 4.85 19.77 5.59
N HIS A 244 3.68 20.14 5.11
CA HIS A 244 3.53 20.94 3.89
C HIS A 244 2.97 22.34 4.14
N TRP A 245 2.84 22.79 5.38
CA TRP A 245 2.22 24.08 5.74
C TRP A 245 2.75 25.24 4.90
N ASN A 246 4.07 25.43 4.86
CA ASN A 246 4.67 26.54 4.11
C ASN A 246 4.49 26.39 2.59
N ARG A 247 4.37 25.16 2.07
CA ARG A 247 4.18 24.91 0.63
C ARG A 247 2.75 25.24 0.20
N VAL A 248 1.75 24.76 0.94
CA VAL A 248 0.34 24.95 0.57
C VAL A 248 -0.17 26.38 0.83
N HIS A 249 0.55 27.18 1.64
CA HIS A 249 0.25 28.58 1.91
C HIS A 249 1.24 29.55 1.26
N GLY A 250 2.22 29.06 0.55
CA GLY A 250 3.23 29.84 -0.16
C GLY A 250 3.10 29.71 -1.68
N PRO A 251 4.07 30.28 -2.42
CA PRO A 251 4.06 30.28 -3.90
C PRO A 251 4.19 28.88 -4.51
N ASP A 252 4.65 27.89 -3.75
CA ASP A 252 4.75 26.51 -4.21
C ASP A 252 3.38 25.88 -4.47
N ALA A 253 2.31 26.35 -3.82
CA ALA A 253 0.96 25.81 -3.97
C ALA A 253 0.46 25.81 -5.42
N GLU A 254 0.82 26.84 -6.21
CA GLU A 254 0.44 26.95 -7.63
C GLU A 254 1.22 25.96 -8.53
N ARG A 255 2.33 25.44 -8.03
CA ARG A 255 3.21 24.49 -8.74
C ARG A 255 2.96 23.05 -8.38
N MET A 256 2.23 22.80 -7.29
CA MET A 256 1.83 21.47 -6.84
C MET A 256 0.60 20.96 -7.60
N ASP A 257 0.38 19.66 -7.58
CA ASP A 257 -0.87 19.05 -8.04
C ASP A 257 -2.05 19.61 -7.22
N PRO A 258 -3.03 20.27 -7.85
CA PRO A 258 -4.15 20.91 -7.15
C PRO A 258 -4.98 19.91 -6.32
N ARG A 259 -5.00 18.63 -6.71
CA ARG A 259 -5.66 17.56 -5.94
C ARG A 259 -4.94 17.32 -4.63
N VAL A 260 -3.60 17.36 -4.63
CA VAL A 260 -2.77 17.20 -3.43
C VAL A 260 -2.91 18.41 -2.52
N VAL A 261 -2.84 19.63 -3.07
CA VAL A 261 -3.06 20.88 -2.30
C VAL A 261 -4.44 20.86 -1.62
N LYS A 262 -5.51 20.58 -2.38
CA LYS A 262 -6.89 20.51 -1.85
C LYS A 262 -6.97 19.48 -0.71
N ARG A 263 -6.38 18.31 -0.89
CA ARG A 263 -6.43 17.23 0.10
C ARG A 263 -5.67 17.57 1.38
N ILE A 264 -4.49 18.20 1.28
CA ILE A 264 -3.72 18.65 2.46
C ILE A 264 -4.53 19.71 3.23
N LYS A 265 -5.10 20.68 2.53
CA LYS A 265 -5.89 21.77 3.13
C LYS A 265 -7.20 21.30 3.80
N MET A 266 -7.75 20.14 3.45
CA MET A 266 -8.92 19.59 4.16
C MET A 266 -8.69 19.42 5.67
N ALA A 267 -7.44 19.32 6.14
CA ALA A 267 -7.12 19.21 7.55
C ALA A 267 -7.01 20.54 8.29
N GLU A 268 -7.10 21.68 7.61
CA GLU A 268 -6.94 23.04 8.22
C GLU A 268 -7.95 23.33 9.32
N ASN A 269 -9.15 22.79 9.20
CA ASN A 269 -10.22 23.03 10.18
C ASN A 269 -10.25 22.01 11.33
N MET A 270 -9.33 21.04 11.35
CA MET A 270 -9.26 20.07 12.43
C MET A 270 -8.61 20.71 13.67
N SER A 271 -9.35 20.74 14.79
CA SER A 271 -8.80 21.29 16.02
C SER A 271 -7.74 20.36 16.64
N ALA A 272 -6.86 20.92 17.47
CA ALA A 272 -5.91 20.10 18.27
C ALA A 272 -6.65 19.11 19.18
N VAL A 273 -7.83 19.49 19.69
CA VAL A 273 -8.67 18.61 20.52
C VAL A 273 -9.16 17.43 19.70
N ASP A 274 -9.67 17.65 18.49
CA ASP A 274 -10.11 16.56 17.62
C ASP A 274 -8.95 15.64 17.24
N PHE A 275 -7.78 16.20 16.96
CA PHE A 275 -6.59 15.39 16.64
C PHE A 275 -6.18 14.48 17.81
N VAL A 276 -6.14 15.02 19.03
CA VAL A 276 -5.83 14.21 20.22
C VAL A 276 -6.89 13.15 20.46
N GLU A 277 -8.18 13.49 20.29
CA GLU A 277 -9.29 12.55 20.43
C GLU A 277 -9.17 11.40 19.40
N VAL A 278 -8.83 11.70 18.14
CA VAL A 278 -8.60 10.67 17.12
C VAL A 278 -7.46 9.74 17.52
N LEU A 279 -6.36 10.25 18.08
CA LEU A 279 -5.25 9.41 18.53
C LEU A 279 -5.65 8.50 19.69
N LEU A 280 -6.40 9.02 20.68
CA LEU A 280 -6.87 8.23 21.82
C LEU A 280 -7.89 7.16 21.39
N GLN A 281 -8.86 7.54 20.56
CA GLN A 281 -9.85 6.57 20.05
C GLN A 281 -9.20 5.52 19.14
N ARG A 282 -8.20 5.90 18.34
CA ARG A 282 -7.44 4.94 17.54
C ARG A 282 -6.83 3.84 18.42
N GLN A 283 -6.21 4.20 19.55
CA GLN A 283 -5.62 3.20 20.46
C GLN A 283 -6.69 2.26 21.03
N ALA A 284 -7.84 2.79 21.47
CA ALA A 284 -8.95 1.98 21.98
C ALA A 284 -9.53 1.04 20.91
N LEU A 285 -9.75 1.56 19.69
CA LEU A 285 -10.28 0.77 18.57
C LEU A 285 -9.29 -0.31 18.10
N ILE A 286 -7.98 -0.06 18.14
CA ILE A 286 -6.95 -1.09 17.86
C ILE A 286 -7.06 -2.22 18.88
N ALA A 287 -7.18 -1.92 20.18
CA ALA A 287 -7.31 -2.94 21.22
C ALA A 287 -8.59 -3.77 21.03
N GLU A 288 -9.75 -3.10 20.81
CA GLU A 288 -11.02 -3.76 20.53
C GLU A 288 -10.94 -4.68 19.31
N CYS A 289 -10.35 -4.20 18.22
CA CYS A 289 -10.20 -4.97 16.99
C CYS A 289 -9.28 -6.19 17.15
N ASN A 290 -8.19 -6.04 17.88
CA ASN A 290 -7.27 -7.14 18.17
C ASN A 290 -7.91 -8.23 19.02
N ASP A 291 -8.74 -7.86 20.01
CA ASP A 291 -9.52 -8.81 20.81
C ASP A 291 -10.54 -9.58 19.96
N GLU A 292 -11.09 -8.95 18.92
CA GLU A 292 -11.99 -9.59 17.98
C GLU A 292 -11.30 -10.57 17.01
N ILE A 293 -10.10 -10.22 16.55
CA ILE A 293 -9.30 -11.03 15.59
C ILE A 293 -8.59 -12.17 16.31
N LYS A 294 -8.07 -11.93 17.52
CA LYS A 294 -7.27 -12.89 18.29
C LYS A 294 -6.06 -13.40 17.47
N THR A 295 -6.09 -14.69 17.15
CA THR A 295 -5.03 -15.37 16.40
C THR A 295 -5.37 -15.60 14.93
N ALA A 296 -6.50 -15.11 14.44
CA ALA A 296 -6.90 -15.28 13.04
C ALA A 296 -6.10 -14.36 12.10
N ILE A 297 -6.22 -14.63 10.80
CA ILE A 297 -5.82 -13.71 9.72
C ILE A 297 -7.10 -13.12 9.14
N VAL A 298 -7.13 -11.80 8.95
CA VAL A 298 -8.20 -11.15 8.21
C VAL A 298 -7.90 -11.29 6.71
N ILE A 299 -8.91 -11.72 5.95
CA ILE A 299 -8.81 -11.90 4.50
C ILE A 299 -9.95 -11.18 3.80
N CYS A 300 -9.64 -10.34 2.83
CA CYS A 300 -10.62 -9.58 2.05
C CYS A 300 -10.09 -9.27 0.64
N PRO A 301 -10.91 -8.75 -0.29
CA PRO A 301 -10.41 -8.15 -1.52
C PRO A 301 -9.51 -6.96 -1.21
N THR A 302 -8.37 -6.83 -1.91
CA THR A 302 -7.45 -5.69 -1.69
C THR A 302 -8.12 -4.37 -2.07
N THR A 303 -8.83 -4.36 -3.19
CA THR A 303 -9.60 -3.23 -3.72
C THR A 303 -11.02 -3.68 -4.07
N PRO A 304 -12.02 -2.79 -3.98
CA PRO A 304 -13.40 -3.14 -4.37
C PRO A 304 -13.63 -3.14 -5.89
N HIS A 305 -12.66 -2.75 -6.68
CA HIS A 305 -12.71 -2.65 -8.14
C HIS A 305 -11.33 -2.93 -8.75
N VAL A 306 -11.29 -3.19 -10.05
CA VAL A 306 -10.05 -3.29 -10.82
C VAL A 306 -9.51 -1.91 -11.22
N ALA A 307 -8.35 -1.86 -11.88
CA ALA A 307 -7.78 -0.60 -12.35
C ALA A 307 -8.70 0.08 -13.37
N MET A 308 -9.05 1.35 -13.09
CA MET A 308 -9.93 2.18 -13.91
C MET A 308 -9.16 3.06 -14.90
N ASP A 309 -9.83 3.57 -15.95
CA ASP A 309 -9.29 4.61 -16.83
C ASP A 309 -9.00 5.88 -16.01
N ILE A 310 -7.80 6.47 -16.21
CA ILE A 310 -7.41 7.69 -15.49
C ILE A 310 -7.98 8.97 -16.13
N LYS A 311 -8.33 8.96 -17.42
CA LYS A 311 -8.72 10.18 -18.12
C LYS A 311 -9.91 10.90 -17.48
N PRO A 312 -11.02 10.22 -17.10
CA PRO A 312 -12.12 10.89 -16.40
C PRO A 312 -11.70 11.48 -15.04
N LEU A 313 -10.70 10.85 -14.37
CA LEU A 313 -10.20 11.28 -13.06
C LEU A 313 -9.23 12.47 -13.16
N GLU A 314 -8.62 12.68 -14.32
CA GLU A 314 -7.82 13.87 -14.59
C GLU A 314 -8.70 15.09 -14.84
N ASP A 315 -9.86 14.88 -15.47
CA ASP A 315 -10.76 15.93 -15.91
C ASP A 315 -11.77 16.37 -14.82
N ASP A 316 -12.11 15.47 -13.87
CA ASP A 316 -13.10 15.71 -12.82
C ASP A 316 -12.49 15.45 -11.43
N MET A 317 -12.33 16.53 -10.67
CA MET A 317 -11.73 16.49 -9.33
C MET A 317 -12.63 15.79 -8.30
N ASP A 318 -13.94 15.94 -8.39
CA ASP A 318 -14.86 15.33 -7.43
C ASP A 318 -14.97 13.82 -7.70
N LEU A 319 -15.01 13.41 -8.96
CA LEU A 319 -14.89 12.00 -9.35
C LEU A 319 -13.56 11.40 -8.88
N PHE A 320 -12.45 12.16 -9.02
CA PHE A 320 -11.14 11.73 -8.51
C PHE A 320 -11.20 11.46 -7.00
N PHE A 321 -11.74 12.35 -6.19
CA PHE A 321 -11.80 12.17 -4.74
C PHE A 321 -12.71 11.01 -4.34
N ALA A 322 -13.87 10.86 -4.96
CA ALA A 322 -14.79 9.76 -4.72
C ALA A 322 -14.14 8.40 -5.06
N THR A 323 -13.51 8.32 -6.23
CA THR A 323 -12.81 7.11 -6.68
C THR A 323 -11.61 6.79 -5.79
N ASN A 324 -10.81 7.81 -5.43
CA ASN A 324 -9.67 7.63 -4.53
C ASN A 324 -10.10 7.14 -3.13
N ALA A 325 -11.19 7.65 -2.58
CA ALA A 325 -11.74 7.19 -1.31
C ALA A 325 -12.21 5.73 -1.40
N LYS A 326 -12.92 5.35 -2.46
CA LYS A 326 -13.36 3.97 -2.72
C LYS A 326 -12.15 3.03 -2.86
N THR A 327 -11.14 3.42 -3.62
CA THR A 327 -9.90 2.65 -3.84
C THR A 327 -9.17 2.36 -2.52
N LEU A 328 -9.03 3.35 -1.66
CA LEU A 328 -8.31 3.26 -0.39
C LEU A 328 -9.08 2.50 0.70
N ARG A 329 -10.40 2.38 0.59
CA ARG A 329 -11.30 1.95 1.67
C ARG A 329 -10.84 0.68 2.41
N ASN A 330 -10.52 -0.39 1.69
CA ASN A 330 -10.15 -1.67 2.31
C ASN A 330 -8.76 -1.62 2.93
N THR A 331 -7.82 -0.96 2.27
CA THR A 331 -6.42 -0.92 2.71
C THR A 331 -6.19 0.05 3.85
N MET A 332 -6.89 1.21 3.88
CA MET A 332 -6.75 2.21 4.94
C MET A 332 -7.19 1.70 6.33
N ILE A 333 -8.12 0.74 6.37
CA ILE A 333 -8.48 0.05 7.61
C ILE A 333 -7.22 -0.57 8.23
N GLY A 334 -6.42 -1.32 7.45
CA GLY A 334 -5.19 -1.92 7.93
C GLY A 334 -4.15 -0.90 8.41
N ASN A 335 -4.07 0.30 7.81
CA ASN A 335 -3.18 1.35 8.30
C ASN A 335 -3.69 1.96 9.61
N PHE A 336 -5.00 2.22 9.71
CA PHE A 336 -5.58 2.77 10.94
C PHE A 336 -5.41 1.81 12.12
N PHE A 337 -5.66 0.51 11.91
CA PHE A 337 -5.51 -0.53 12.95
C PHE A 337 -4.08 -1.05 13.12
N ASP A 338 -3.11 -0.44 12.42
CA ASP A 338 -1.69 -0.82 12.44
C ASP A 338 -1.44 -2.29 12.11
N TRP A 339 -2.13 -2.80 11.11
CA TRP A 339 -1.94 -4.17 10.63
C TRP A 339 -0.80 -4.25 9.61
N CYS A 340 -0.06 -5.36 9.63
CA CYS A 340 0.70 -5.79 8.47
C CYS A 340 -0.22 -6.40 7.41
N GLY A 341 0.17 -6.35 6.14
CA GLY A 341 -0.68 -6.83 5.06
C GLY A 341 0.08 -7.30 3.83
N LEU A 342 -0.46 -8.31 3.17
CA LEU A 342 0.12 -8.93 1.98
C LEU A 342 -0.96 -9.04 0.90
N ALA A 343 -0.81 -8.28 -0.17
CA ALA A 343 -1.65 -8.36 -1.36
C ALA A 343 -1.11 -9.44 -2.30
N ILE A 344 -1.97 -10.37 -2.71
CA ILE A 344 -1.63 -11.50 -3.60
C ILE A 344 -2.62 -11.51 -4.77
N PRO A 345 -2.17 -11.56 -6.03
CA PRO A 345 -3.05 -11.67 -7.20
C PRO A 345 -3.97 -12.90 -7.11
N SER A 346 -5.24 -12.76 -7.50
CA SER A 346 -6.25 -13.81 -7.35
C SER A 346 -6.99 -14.19 -8.64
N GLY A 347 -6.84 -13.41 -9.69
CA GLY A 347 -7.49 -13.59 -10.99
C GLY A 347 -7.52 -12.30 -11.78
N THR A 348 -8.32 -12.28 -12.84
CA THR A 348 -8.57 -11.09 -13.69
C THR A 348 -10.07 -10.92 -13.92
N ASN A 349 -10.49 -9.74 -14.39
CA ASN A 349 -11.79 -9.53 -14.98
C ASN A 349 -11.79 -9.88 -16.51
N GLU A 350 -12.88 -9.60 -17.20
CA GLU A 350 -13.03 -9.81 -18.64
C GLU A 350 -12.09 -8.97 -19.53
N ASP A 351 -11.58 -7.85 -19.01
CA ASP A 351 -10.59 -6.99 -19.66
C ASP A 351 -9.15 -7.35 -19.28
N ASP A 352 -8.89 -8.52 -18.70
CA ASP A 352 -7.61 -8.97 -18.17
C ASP A 352 -7.04 -8.09 -17.04
N MET A 353 -7.88 -7.23 -16.41
CA MET A 353 -7.44 -6.42 -15.28
C MET A 353 -7.33 -7.25 -14.00
N PRO A 354 -6.19 -7.19 -13.30
CA PRO A 354 -5.96 -8.00 -12.13
C PRO A 354 -6.92 -7.72 -10.97
N THR A 355 -7.24 -8.79 -10.24
CA THR A 355 -7.87 -8.77 -8.92
C THR A 355 -6.89 -9.29 -7.86
N SER A 356 -7.10 -8.96 -6.60
CA SER A 356 -6.17 -9.31 -5.53
C SER A 356 -6.87 -9.60 -4.20
N VAL A 357 -6.35 -10.60 -3.50
CA VAL A 357 -6.71 -10.94 -2.11
C VAL A 357 -5.70 -10.29 -1.17
N LEU A 358 -6.18 -9.69 -0.08
CA LEU A 358 -5.38 -9.12 0.99
C LEU A 358 -5.44 -10.00 2.23
N LEU A 359 -4.28 -10.47 2.68
CA LEU A 359 -4.09 -11.10 3.99
C LEU A 359 -3.59 -10.04 4.96
N SER A 360 -4.23 -9.90 6.13
CA SER A 360 -3.81 -8.93 7.15
C SER A 360 -3.83 -9.54 8.54
N ALA A 361 -2.95 -9.04 9.40
CA ALA A 361 -2.93 -9.41 10.81
C ALA A 361 -2.47 -8.19 11.65
N PRO A 362 -2.77 -8.18 12.96
CA PRO A 362 -2.34 -7.14 13.88
C PRO A 362 -0.84 -6.87 13.83
N HIS A 363 -0.45 -5.69 14.33
CA HIS A 363 0.94 -5.24 14.46
C HIS A 363 1.86 -6.33 15.02
N GLY A 364 3.06 -6.46 14.44
CA GLY A 364 4.06 -7.44 14.85
C GLY A 364 3.81 -8.88 14.37
N GLN A 365 2.70 -9.15 13.66
CA GLN A 365 2.38 -10.47 13.12
C GLN A 365 2.93 -10.69 11.69
N ASP A 366 3.93 -9.93 11.28
CA ASP A 366 4.54 -9.93 9.93
C ASP A 366 4.98 -11.32 9.49
N THR A 367 5.70 -12.05 10.36
CA THR A 367 6.14 -13.43 10.09
C THR A 367 4.95 -14.36 9.81
N LYS A 368 3.83 -14.16 10.51
CA LYS A 368 2.62 -14.97 10.34
C LYS A 368 1.97 -14.71 8.97
N VAL A 369 1.83 -13.45 8.59
CA VAL A 369 1.26 -13.07 7.27
C VAL A 369 2.13 -13.59 6.15
N LEU A 370 3.45 -13.37 6.21
CA LEU A 370 4.39 -13.81 5.18
C LEU A 370 4.49 -15.33 5.07
N SER A 371 4.58 -16.06 6.19
CA SER A 371 4.63 -17.53 6.18
C SER A 371 3.33 -18.16 5.67
N SER A 372 2.19 -17.53 5.96
CA SER A 372 0.90 -17.94 5.40
C SER A 372 0.83 -17.63 3.90
N GLY A 373 1.31 -16.46 3.48
CA GLY A 373 1.42 -16.09 2.07
C GLY A 373 2.25 -17.08 1.25
N LEU A 374 3.43 -17.47 1.77
CA LEU A 374 4.28 -18.50 1.14
C LEU A 374 3.55 -19.84 0.93
N SER A 375 2.66 -20.20 1.86
CA SER A 375 1.89 -21.45 1.75
C SER A 375 0.67 -21.31 0.84
N LEU A 376 0.11 -20.12 0.71
CA LEU A 376 -1.17 -19.89 0.04
C LEU A 376 -1.04 -19.29 -1.37
N GLU A 377 0.10 -18.70 -1.73
CA GLU A 377 0.24 -17.97 -2.99
C GLU A 377 -0.15 -18.83 -4.20
N SER A 378 0.40 -20.03 -4.34
CA SER A 378 0.07 -20.93 -5.46
C SER A 378 -1.39 -21.37 -5.46
N ILE A 379 -2.02 -21.45 -4.29
CA ILE A 379 -3.44 -21.80 -4.12
C ILE A 379 -4.32 -20.62 -4.55
N ILE A 380 -3.95 -19.41 -4.14
CA ILE A 380 -4.69 -18.18 -4.49
C ILE A 380 -4.59 -17.90 -5.99
N ARG A 381 -3.40 -18.05 -6.59
CA ARG A 381 -3.13 -17.75 -8.01
C ARG A 381 -3.61 -18.82 -9.00
N GLN A 382 -4.10 -19.98 -8.61
CA GLN A 382 -4.29 -21.17 -9.46
C GLN A 382 -5.06 -20.96 -10.78
N ASN A 383 -5.72 -19.83 -10.97
CA ASN A 383 -6.39 -19.42 -12.21
C ASN A 383 -5.94 -18.03 -12.70
N ALA A 384 -4.92 -17.43 -12.08
CA ALA A 384 -4.38 -16.17 -12.55
C ALA A 384 -3.27 -16.47 -13.56
N ASN A 385 -3.59 -16.41 -14.85
CA ASN A 385 -2.60 -16.36 -15.94
C ASN A 385 -1.92 -14.97 -15.93
N LEU A 386 -1.27 -14.62 -14.82
CA LEU A 386 -0.53 -13.37 -14.63
C LEU A 386 0.96 -13.64 -14.68
#